data_317fabf3271aad6313220c8ae2a57ac7
#
_entry.id   317fabf3271aad6313220c8ae2a57ac7
#
_cell.length_a   1.000
_cell.length_b   1.000
_cell.length_c   1.000
_cell.angle_alpha   90.00
_cell.angle_beta   90.00
_cell.angle_gamma   90.00
#
_symmetry.space_group_name_H-M   'P 1'
#
loop_
_entity.id
_entity.type
_entity.pdbx_description
1 polymer ?
#
loop_
_entity_poly.entity_id
_entity_poly.type
_entity_poly.pdbx_seq_one_letter_code
_entity_poly.pdbx_strand_id
1 'polypeptide(L)'
;MNTALIIFAKAPVAGQAKTRLMPALGAEGSARLAQQLLMHAVQQAAQVPWAALELCVSPDTSHPAFAQAQNRAHEKAKDTDSARLTLSLQGDGDLGQRMHRALLRGLSRHAAVLLMGTDAPGLNATVLQEAAQALMTRDAVFVPALDGGYALVGLRRPAPELFEGMVWSTPEVMAHTRQRARQAGLQWAELPALADIDEPADLVHLPSGWVLV
;
A
#
# COMPACT_ATOMS: atom_id res chain seq x y z
N MET A 1 3.70 -0.65 -19.58
CA MET A 1 2.53 0.04 -18.98
C MET A 1 2.97 1.40 -18.46
N ASN A 2 2.19 2.48 -18.66
CA ASN A 2 2.48 3.78 -18.04
C ASN A 2 1.74 3.90 -16.69
N THR A 3 1.98 2.93 -15.80
CA THR A 3 1.39 2.84 -14.47
C THR A 3 2.48 3.02 -13.42
N ALA A 4 2.25 3.93 -12.47
CA ALA A 4 3.12 4.10 -11.30
C ALA A 4 2.56 3.33 -10.11
N LEU A 5 3.46 2.83 -9.24
CA LEU A 5 3.09 2.24 -7.95
C LEU A 5 3.65 3.09 -6.81
N ILE A 6 2.79 3.45 -5.87
CA ILE A 6 3.14 4.15 -4.63
C ILE A 6 2.90 3.20 -3.46
N ILE A 7 3.91 2.96 -2.65
CA ILE A 7 3.84 2.18 -1.41
C ILE A 7 3.75 3.16 -0.24
N PHE A 8 2.68 3.12 0.53
CA PHE A 8 2.53 3.90 1.76
C PHE A 8 3.11 3.13 2.94
N ALA A 9 4.09 3.73 3.62
CA ALA A 9 4.72 3.12 4.77
C ALA A 9 4.88 4.10 5.93
N LYS A 10 4.73 3.60 7.15
CA LYS A 10 5.12 4.29 8.38
C LYS A 10 6.46 3.73 8.86
N ALA A 11 7.29 4.57 9.45
CA ALA A 11 8.54 4.14 10.06
C ALA A 11 8.30 3.02 11.09
N PRO A 12 9.01 1.89 11.02
CA PRO A 12 8.83 0.76 11.93
C PRO A 12 9.52 1.02 13.28
N VAL A 13 9.01 2.01 14.02
CA VAL A 13 9.55 2.43 15.32
C VAL A 13 8.86 1.65 16.44
N ALA A 14 9.66 1.07 17.36
CA ALA A 14 9.15 0.39 18.54
C ALA A 14 8.23 1.30 19.36
N GLY A 15 7.09 0.77 19.79
CA GLY A 15 6.06 1.52 20.50
C GLY A 15 5.18 2.43 19.63
N GLN A 16 5.48 2.57 18.33
CA GLN A 16 4.71 3.42 17.41
C GLN A 16 4.16 2.67 16.19
N ALA A 17 4.81 1.59 15.77
CA ALA A 17 4.37 0.74 14.67
C ALA A 17 3.62 -0.48 15.22
N LYS A 18 2.50 -0.85 14.55
CA LYS A 18 1.70 -2.05 14.89
C LYS A 18 1.36 -2.14 16.38
N THR A 19 0.89 -1.05 16.97
CA THR A 19 0.63 -0.93 18.42
C THR A 19 -0.40 -1.94 18.92
N ARG A 20 -1.36 -2.34 18.08
CA ARG A 20 -2.35 -3.37 18.40
C ARG A 20 -1.75 -4.78 18.53
N LEU A 21 -0.58 -5.01 17.93
CA LEU A 21 0.16 -6.28 18.06
C LEU A 21 1.07 -6.34 19.29
N MET A 22 1.31 -5.22 19.98
CA MET A 22 2.21 -5.19 21.14
C MET A 22 1.81 -6.14 22.29
N PRO A 23 0.52 -6.40 22.56
CA PRO A 23 0.16 -7.41 23.56
C PRO A 23 0.68 -8.83 23.25
N ALA A 24 0.83 -9.17 21.97
CA ALA A 24 1.31 -10.48 21.52
C ALA A 24 2.82 -10.51 21.26
N LEU A 25 3.40 -9.43 20.74
CA LEU A 25 4.78 -9.41 20.23
C LEU A 25 5.73 -8.49 21.01
N GLY A 26 5.20 -7.67 21.92
CA GLY A 26 5.95 -6.56 22.51
C GLY A 26 6.22 -5.43 21.50
N ALA A 27 6.78 -4.33 21.97
CA ALA A 27 7.04 -3.15 21.14
C ALA A 27 8.10 -3.45 20.05
N GLU A 28 9.18 -4.12 20.42
CA GLU A 28 10.27 -4.49 19.50
C GLU A 28 9.81 -5.52 18.47
N GLY A 29 9.05 -6.56 18.89
CA GLY A 29 8.49 -7.57 17.99
C GLY A 29 7.55 -6.96 16.97
N SER A 30 6.69 -6.03 17.39
CA SER A 30 5.77 -5.31 16.53
C SER A 30 6.52 -4.43 15.49
N ALA A 31 7.59 -3.77 15.90
CA ALA A 31 8.44 -2.99 14.99
C ALA A 31 9.19 -3.88 13.99
N ARG A 32 9.73 -5.03 14.44
CA ARG A 32 10.38 -6.00 13.54
C ARG A 32 9.40 -6.54 12.51
N LEU A 33 8.17 -6.88 12.92
CA LEU A 33 7.15 -7.34 11.99
C LEU A 33 6.78 -6.24 10.98
N ALA A 34 6.60 -4.99 11.43
CA ALA A 34 6.35 -3.87 10.52
C ALA A 34 7.48 -3.69 9.49
N GLN A 35 8.73 -3.86 9.91
CA GLN A 35 9.88 -3.84 9.00
C GLN A 35 9.88 -5.01 8.02
N GLN A 36 9.54 -6.22 8.45
CA GLN A 36 9.42 -7.39 7.56
C GLN A 36 8.33 -7.19 6.51
N LEU A 37 7.17 -6.68 6.92
CA LEU A 37 6.05 -6.33 6.02
C LEU A 37 6.47 -5.29 4.99
N LEU A 38 7.15 -4.22 5.40
CA LEU A 38 7.71 -3.21 4.48
C LEU A 38 8.66 -3.82 3.46
N MET A 39 9.63 -4.65 3.92
CA MET A 39 10.59 -5.29 3.03
C MET A 39 9.91 -6.24 2.04
N HIS A 40 8.90 -6.99 2.49
CA HIS A 40 8.10 -7.86 1.65
C HIS A 40 7.35 -7.06 0.58
N ALA A 41 6.62 -6.02 0.97
CA ALA A 41 5.86 -5.18 0.04
C ALA A 41 6.76 -4.58 -1.05
N VAL A 42 7.91 -4.02 -0.67
CA VAL A 42 8.90 -3.48 -1.61
C VAL A 42 9.47 -4.58 -2.51
N GLN A 43 9.74 -5.76 -1.99
CA GLN A 43 10.26 -6.88 -2.77
C GLN A 43 9.24 -7.40 -3.78
N GLN A 44 7.95 -7.47 -3.43
CA GLN A 44 6.89 -7.84 -4.37
C GLN A 44 6.70 -6.77 -5.45
N ALA A 45 6.68 -5.50 -5.06
CA ALA A 45 6.58 -4.39 -6.00
C ALA A 45 7.74 -4.36 -7.01
N ALA A 46 8.97 -4.60 -6.58
CA ALA A 46 10.15 -4.56 -7.44
C ALA A 46 10.22 -5.68 -8.49
N GLN A 47 9.33 -6.69 -8.42
CA GLN A 47 9.23 -7.75 -9.43
C GLN A 47 8.40 -7.35 -10.65
N VAL A 48 7.74 -6.20 -10.61
CA VAL A 48 6.85 -5.74 -11.68
C VAL A 48 7.47 -4.51 -12.36
N PRO A 49 7.48 -4.43 -13.71
CA PRO A 49 8.07 -3.31 -14.44
C PRO A 49 7.15 -2.08 -14.40
N TRP A 50 7.27 -1.27 -13.38
CA TRP A 50 6.54 -0.01 -13.22
C TRP A 50 7.18 1.13 -14.02
N ALA A 51 6.35 2.07 -14.51
CA ALA A 51 6.84 3.34 -15.05
C ALA A 51 7.49 4.22 -13.97
N ALA A 52 7.00 4.14 -12.74
CA ALA A 52 7.61 4.72 -11.54
C ALA A 52 7.29 3.86 -10.31
N LEU A 53 8.24 3.72 -9.41
CA LEU A 53 8.08 3.05 -8.12
C LEU A 53 8.46 4.02 -7.01
N GLU A 54 7.53 4.27 -6.09
CA GLU A 54 7.69 5.25 -5.03
C GLU A 54 7.38 4.61 -3.66
N LEU A 55 8.22 4.88 -2.67
CA LEU A 55 7.96 4.61 -1.25
C LEU A 55 7.63 5.94 -0.58
N CYS A 56 6.35 6.15 -0.29
CA CYS A 56 5.81 7.36 0.30
C CYS A 56 5.67 7.17 1.82
N VAL A 57 6.52 7.83 2.59
CA VAL A 57 6.79 7.50 4.00
C VAL A 57 6.30 8.55 4.99
N SER A 58 6.14 8.12 6.24
CA SER A 58 5.78 8.94 7.40
C SER A 58 6.57 8.46 8.64
N PRO A 59 7.01 9.34 9.56
CA PRO A 59 6.83 10.79 9.51
C PRO A 59 7.83 11.50 8.57
N ASP A 60 9.01 10.92 8.36
CA ASP A 60 10.11 11.43 7.54
C ASP A 60 10.90 10.30 6.87
N THR A 61 11.92 10.63 6.10
CA THR A 61 12.74 9.68 5.34
C THR A 61 13.96 9.15 6.08
N SER A 62 14.20 9.55 7.32
CA SER A 62 15.44 9.29 8.05
C SER A 62 15.58 7.87 8.59
N HIS A 63 14.46 7.14 8.74
CA HIS A 63 14.48 5.81 9.35
C HIS A 63 15.28 4.81 8.49
N PRO A 64 16.26 4.07 9.07
CA PRO A 64 17.17 3.19 8.32
C PRO A 64 16.47 2.13 7.46
N ALA A 65 15.30 1.66 7.87
CA ALA A 65 14.51 0.69 7.12
C ALA A 65 14.14 1.18 5.70
N PHE A 66 13.97 2.49 5.50
CA PHE A 66 13.65 3.03 4.18
C PHE A 66 14.84 2.96 3.22
N ALA A 67 16.05 3.26 3.70
CA ALA A 67 17.26 3.06 2.91
C ALA A 67 17.52 1.58 2.60
N GLN A 68 17.27 0.68 3.56
CA GLN A 68 17.34 -0.77 3.32
C GLN A 68 16.33 -1.22 2.26
N ALA A 69 15.10 -0.72 2.32
CA ALA A 69 14.06 -1.00 1.33
C ALA A 69 14.47 -0.54 -0.08
N GLN A 70 15.04 0.67 -0.21
CA GLN A 70 15.57 1.17 -1.48
C GLN A 70 16.67 0.28 -2.05
N ASN A 71 17.65 -0.09 -1.22
CA ASN A 71 18.76 -0.95 -1.64
C ASN A 71 18.23 -2.30 -2.14
N ARG A 72 17.28 -2.91 -1.41
CA ARG A 72 16.67 -4.19 -1.78
C ARG A 72 15.87 -4.12 -3.08
N ALA A 73 15.14 -3.03 -3.28
CA ALA A 73 14.43 -2.79 -4.55
C ALA A 73 15.42 -2.63 -5.72
N HIS A 74 16.50 -1.90 -5.52
CA HIS A 74 17.52 -1.68 -6.57
C HIS A 74 18.27 -2.97 -6.96
N GLU A 75 18.52 -3.86 -6.01
CA GLU A 75 19.09 -5.18 -6.30
C GLU A 75 18.16 -6.00 -7.20
N LYS A 76 16.85 -6.01 -6.90
CA LYS A 76 15.83 -6.70 -7.69
C LYS A 76 15.57 -6.06 -9.03
N ALA A 77 15.59 -4.74 -9.12
CA ALA A 77 15.37 -4.01 -10.37
C ALA A 77 16.43 -4.28 -11.45
N LYS A 78 17.62 -4.79 -11.08
CA LYS A 78 18.65 -5.23 -12.04
C LYS A 78 18.19 -6.41 -12.90
N ASP A 79 17.28 -7.24 -12.35
CA ASP A 79 16.76 -8.43 -13.01
C ASP A 79 15.44 -8.17 -13.76
N THR A 80 14.85 -7.00 -13.51
CA THR A 80 13.52 -6.67 -14.03
C THR A 80 13.54 -5.28 -14.60
N ASP A 81 13.48 -4.86 -15.66
CA ASP A 81 13.46 -3.47 -16.22
C ASP A 81 12.52 -2.49 -15.42
N SER A 82 12.53 -2.64 -14.10
CA SER A 82 11.68 -1.88 -13.19
C SER A 82 12.31 -0.53 -12.83
N ALA A 83 11.48 0.48 -12.64
CA ALA A 83 11.94 1.79 -12.19
C ALA A 83 12.63 1.70 -10.82
N ARG A 84 13.61 2.56 -10.59
CA ARG A 84 14.25 2.70 -9.28
C ARG A 84 13.24 3.19 -8.24
N LEU A 85 13.31 2.60 -7.03
CA LEU A 85 12.49 3.04 -5.90
C LEU A 85 12.94 4.44 -5.45
N THR A 86 12.03 5.39 -5.52
CA THR A 86 12.23 6.77 -4.99
C THR A 86 11.53 6.94 -3.65
N LEU A 87 12.03 7.85 -2.80
CA LEU A 87 11.39 8.21 -1.54
C LEU A 87 10.62 9.52 -1.67
N SER A 88 9.48 9.60 -0.99
CA SER A 88 8.73 10.83 -0.80
C SER A 88 8.05 10.86 0.57
N LEU A 89 7.49 12.01 0.95
CA LEU A 89 6.74 12.16 2.20
C LEU A 89 5.24 12.09 1.95
N GLN A 90 4.51 11.46 2.88
CA GLN A 90 3.04 11.49 2.88
C GLN A 90 2.52 12.91 3.13
N GLY A 91 3.26 13.71 3.91
CA GLY A 91 2.88 15.04 4.33
C GLY A 91 1.79 15.03 5.42
N ASP A 92 1.22 16.21 5.69
CA ASP A 92 0.24 16.42 6.75
C ASP A 92 -1.18 16.04 6.33
N GLY A 93 -2.09 16.02 7.31
CA GLY A 93 -3.49 15.69 7.13
C GLY A 93 -3.86 14.28 7.55
N ASP A 94 -5.13 13.92 7.40
CA ASP A 94 -5.62 12.57 7.63
C ASP A 94 -5.17 11.59 6.52
N LEU A 95 -5.47 10.30 6.70
CA LEU A 95 -5.07 9.27 5.75
C LEU A 95 -5.62 9.52 4.33
N GLY A 96 -6.88 9.96 4.22
CA GLY A 96 -7.51 10.25 2.93
C GLY A 96 -6.82 11.39 2.19
N GLN A 97 -6.53 12.49 2.88
CA GLN A 97 -5.84 13.64 2.33
C GLN A 97 -4.43 13.27 1.84
N ARG A 98 -3.72 12.42 2.60
CA ARG A 98 -2.38 11.93 2.22
C ARG A 98 -2.43 11.04 1.00
N MET A 99 -3.36 10.07 0.95
CA MET A 99 -3.54 9.18 -0.21
C MET A 99 -3.96 9.96 -1.44
N HIS A 100 -4.95 10.83 -1.33
CA HIS A 100 -5.42 11.67 -2.44
C HIS A 100 -4.29 12.51 -3.03
N ARG A 101 -3.50 13.20 -2.18
CA ARG A 101 -2.35 13.99 -2.61
C ARG A 101 -1.32 13.16 -3.38
N ALA A 102 -0.99 11.97 -2.88
CA ALA A 102 -0.03 11.08 -3.52
C ALA A 102 -0.54 10.58 -4.87
N LEU A 103 -1.81 10.15 -4.94
CA LEU A 103 -2.45 9.72 -6.19
C LEU A 103 -2.52 10.85 -7.23
N LEU A 104 -2.90 12.07 -6.84
CA LEU A 104 -2.91 13.23 -7.73
C LEU A 104 -1.51 13.53 -8.29
N ARG A 105 -0.48 13.51 -7.43
CA ARG A 105 0.90 13.70 -7.85
C ARG A 105 1.33 12.64 -8.87
N GLY A 106 0.96 11.38 -8.66
CA GLY A 106 1.24 10.29 -9.60
C GLY A 106 0.49 10.47 -10.92
N LEU A 107 -0.81 10.78 -10.87
CA LEU A 107 -1.66 10.98 -12.06
C LEU A 107 -1.27 12.19 -12.91
N SER A 108 -0.57 13.18 -12.35
CA SER A 108 -0.04 14.30 -13.13
C SER A 108 1.10 13.90 -14.08
N ARG A 109 1.67 12.69 -13.92
CA ARG A 109 2.84 12.20 -14.68
C ARG A 109 2.61 10.86 -15.36
N HIS A 110 1.63 10.09 -14.91
CA HIS A 110 1.37 8.73 -15.37
C HIS A 110 -0.10 8.53 -15.71
N ALA A 111 -0.38 7.64 -16.65
CA ALA A 111 -1.74 7.36 -17.11
C ALA A 111 -2.59 6.62 -16.06
N ALA A 112 -1.95 5.93 -15.13
CA ALA A 112 -2.58 5.23 -14.02
C ALA A 112 -1.63 5.19 -12.81
N VAL A 113 -2.20 5.16 -11.61
CA VAL A 113 -1.45 5.07 -10.35
C VAL A 113 -2.12 4.04 -9.45
N LEU A 114 -1.31 3.15 -8.89
CA LEU A 114 -1.68 2.28 -7.78
C LEU A 114 -1.07 2.85 -6.49
N LEU A 115 -1.82 2.78 -5.40
CA LEU A 115 -1.34 3.08 -4.06
C LEU A 115 -1.69 1.89 -3.16
N MET A 116 -0.69 1.33 -2.48
CA MET A 116 -0.83 0.20 -1.58
C MET A 116 -0.26 0.49 -0.20
N GLY A 117 -0.82 -0.15 0.82
CA GLY A 117 -0.22 -0.26 2.14
C GLY A 117 0.85 -1.36 2.19
N THR A 118 1.46 -1.53 3.37
CA THR A 118 2.44 -2.61 3.63
C THR A 118 1.86 -3.79 4.41
N ASP A 119 0.64 -3.66 4.91
CA ASP A 119 0.09 -4.52 5.96
C ASP A 119 -0.52 -5.83 5.46
N ALA A 120 -0.76 -5.96 4.16
CA ALA A 120 -1.33 -7.14 3.51
C ALA A 120 -0.25 -7.93 2.75
N PRO A 121 0.36 -8.97 3.34
CA PRO A 121 1.42 -9.75 2.69
C PRO A 121 0.94 -10.50 1.43
N GLY A 122 -0.37 -10.68 1.26
CA GLY A 122 -0.97 -11.21 0.05
C GLY A 122 -0.89 -10.30 -1.19
N LEU A 123 -0.53 -9.01 -1.04
CA LEU A 123 -0.25 -8.11 -2.16
C LEU A 123 1.08 -8.51 -2.84
N ASN A 124 1.07 -9.64 -3.52
CA ASN A 124 2.21 -10.15 -4.27
C ASN A 124 2.28 -9.56 -5.70
N ALA A 125 3.36 -9.88 -6.42
CA ALA A 125 3.59 -9.37 -7.77
C ALA A 125 2.45 -9.68 -8.75
N THR A 126 1.81 -10.85 -8.63
CA THR A 126 0.67 -11.26 -9.49
C THR A 126 -0.52 -10.34 -9.24
N VAL A 127 -0.93 -10.14 -7.98
CA VAL A 127 -2.05 -9.25 -7.61
C VAL A 127 -1.77 -7.82 -8.08
N LEU A 128 -0.53 -7.33 -7.94
CA LEU A 128 -0.15 -6.01 -8.39
C LEU A 128 -0.24 -5.86 -9.92
N GLN A 129 0.15 -6.89 -10.69
CA GLN A 129 0.01 -6.92 -12.14
C GLN A 129 -1.47 -6.95 -12.55
N GLU A 130 -2.29 -7.76 -11.91
CA GLU A 130 -3.74 -7.83 -12.16
C GLU A 130 -4.42 -6.48 -11.87
N ALA A 131 -4.06 -5.80 -10.78
CA ALA A 131 -4.56 -4.47 -10.48
C ALA A 131 -4.17 -3.44 -11.55
N ALA A 132 -2.92 -3.47 -12.01
CA ALA A 132 -2.47 -2.59 -13.10
C ALA A 132 -3.19 -2.91 -14.42
N GLN A 133 -3.45 -4.17 -14.70
CA GLN A 133 -4.16 -4.61 -15.90
C GLN A 133 -5.64 -4.19 -15.86
N ALA A 134 -6.29 -4.27 -14.70
CA ALA A 134 -7.67 -3.79 -14.53
C ALA A 134 -7.81 -2.30 -14.90
N LEU A 135 -6.81 -1.48 -14.56
CA LEU A 135 -6.77 -0.06 -14.92
C LEU A 135 -6.58 0.21 -16.42
N MET A 136 -6.35 -0.78 -17.26
CA MET A 136 -6.36 -0.57 -18.72
C MET A 136 -7.76 -0.26 -19.25
N THR A 137 -8.80 -0.76 -18.58
CA THR A 137 -10.20 -0.65 -19.01
C THR A 137 -11.13 -0.06 -17.95
N ARG A 138 -10.66 0.15 -16.72
CA ARG A 138 -11.44 0.67 -15.59
C ARG A 138 -10.87 2.00 -15.09
N ASP A 139 -11.73 2.85 -14.53
CA ASP A 139 -11.34 4.12 -13.91
C ASP A 139 -10.63 3.91 -12.59
N ALA A 140 -11.02 2.86 -11.85
CA ALA A 140 -10.47 2.51 -10.54
C ALA A 140 -10.33 1.00 -10.36
N VAL A 141 -9.46 0.59 -9.44
CA VAL A 141 -9.35 -0.78 -8.94
C VAL A 141 -9.15 -0.76 -7.44
N PHE A 142 -9.74 -1.72 -6.74
CA PHE A 142 -9.55 -1.91 -5.31
C PHE A 142 -9.17 -3.36 -5.02
N VAL A 143 -8.29 -3.54 -4.03
CA VAL A 143 -8.08 -4.81 -3.35
C VAL A 143 -8.62 -4.64 -1.94
N PRO A 144 -9.84 -5.16 -1.65
CA PRO A 144 -10.41 -5.05 -0.31
C PRO A 144 -9.54 -5.74 0.73
N ALA A 145 -9.56 -5.26 1.96
CA ALA A 145 -9.01 -5.91 3.13
C ALA A 145 -10.12 -6.57 3.96
N LEU A 146 -9.79 -7.65 4.67
CA LEU A 146 -10.78 -8.40 5.45
C LEU A 146 -11.31 -7.61 6.65
N ASP A 147 -10.60 -6.58 7.10
CA ASP A 147 -11.02 -5.63 8.14
C ASP A 147 -12.11 -4.65 7.69
N GLY A 148 -12.48 -4.67 6.40
CA GLY A 148 -13.46 -3.76 5.80
C GLY A 148 -12.86 -2.51 5.17
N GLY A 149 -11.54 -2.37 5.18
CA GLY A 149 -10.77 -1.38 4.43
C GLY A 149 -10.39 -1.85 3.02
N TYR A 150 -9.29 -1.36 2.52
CA TYR A 150 -8.63 -1.86 1.31
C TYR A 150 -7.10 -1.80 1.45
N ALA A 151 -6.44 -2.84 0.97
CA ALA A 151 -4.99 -2.93 0.95
C ALA A 151 -4.36 -2.17 -0.23
N LEU A 152 -5.16 -1.97 -1.31
CA LEU A 152 -4.73 -1.25 -2.51
C LEU A 152 -5.91 -0.48 -3.12
N VAL A 153 -5.62 0.73 -3.59
CA VAL A 153 -6.48 1.54 -4.47
C VAL A 153 -5.69 1.95 -5.71
N GLY A 154 -6.30 1.84 -6.87
CA GLY A 154 -5.73 2.34 -8.12
C GLY A 154 -6.69 3.24 -8.86
N LEU A 155 -6.16 4.26 -9.55
CA LEU A 155 -6.93 5.26 -10.29
C LEU A 155 -6.29 5.58 -11.64
N ARG A 156 -7.14 5.93 -12.63
CA ARG A 156 -6.75 6.51 -13.92
C ARG A 156 -7.10 7.99 -14.04
N ARG A 157 -7.95 8.49 -13.19
CA ARG A 157 -8.33 9.91 -13.12
C ARG A 157 -8.50 10.34 -11.67
N PRO A 158 -8.35 11.63 -11.36
CA PRO A 158 -8.66 12.14 -10.03
C PRO A 158 -10.07 11.75 -9.59
N ALA A 159 -10.20 11.35 -8.33
CA ALA A 159 -11.47 10.99 -7.70
C ALA A 159 -11.45 11.41 -6.20
N PRO A 160 -11.47 12.73 -5.93
CA PRO A 160 -11.41 13.25 -4.57
C PRO A 160 -12.56 12.72 -3.69
N GLU A 161 -13.70 12.43 -4.28
CA GLU A 161 -14.89 11.93 -3.62
C GLU A 161 -14.64 10.64 -2.84
N LEU A 162 -13.68 9.83 -3.26
CA LEU A 162 -13.33 8.58 -2.57
C LEU A 162 -12.66 8.82 -1.21
N PHE A 163 -12.06 9.99 -1.00
CA PHE A 163 -11.20 10.27 0.15
C PHE A 163 -11.76 11.34 1.09
N GLU A 164 -12.46 12.34 0.58
CA GLU A 164 -12.97 13.48 1.35
C GLU A 164 -14.04 13.06 2.36
N GLY A 165 -13.88 13.46 3.64
CA GLY A 165 -14.84 13.17 4.69
C GLY A 165 -15.07 11.67 4.95
N MET A 166 -14.08 10.81 4.64
CA MET A 166 -14.10 9.40 5.00
C MET A 166 -13.70 9.23 6.47
N VAL A 167 -14.46 8.43 7.20
CA VAL A 167 -14.06 7.97 8.53
C VAL A 167 -13.17 6.74 8.35
N TRP A 168 -11.87 6.97 8.47
CA TRP A 168 -10.85 5.94 8.28
C TRP A 168 -10.74 5.00 9.48
N SER A 169 -10.14 3.83 9.26
CA SER A 169 -9.91 2.78 10.27
C SER A 169 -11.19 2.22 10.87
N THR A 170 -12.23 2.10 10.05
CA THR A 170 -13.51 1.46 10.38
C THR A 170 -13.84 0.37 9.35
N PRO A 171 -14.63 -0.65 9.71
CA PRO A 171 -15.00 -1.74 8.81
C PRO A 171 -15.92 -1.29 7.65
N GLU A 172 -16.42 -0.07 7.68
CA GLU A 172 -17.32 0.48 6.66
C GLU A 172 -16.58 1.17 5.49
N VAL A 173 -15.25 1.34 5.58
CA VAL A 173 -14.46 2.09 4.58
C VAL A 173 -14.71 1.58 3.16
N MET A 174 -14.64 0.27 2.92
CA MET A 174 -14.84 -0.28 1.59
C MET A 174 -16.30 -0.15 1.12
N ALA A 175 -17.27 -0.28 2.02
CA ALA A 175 -18.68 -0.07 1.70
C ALA A 175 -18.95 1.39 1.27
N HIS A 176 -18.42 2.34 2.00
CA HIS A 176 -18.50 3.77 1.64
C HIS A 176 -17.74 4.08 0.34
N THR A 177 -16.58 3.48 0.12
CA THR A 177 -15.80 3.62 -1.11
C THR A 177 -16.62 3.17 -2.32
N ARG A 178 -17.28 2.01 -2.25
CA ARG A 178 -18.18 1.51 -3.32
C ARG A 178 -19.34 2.46 -3.59
N GLN A 179 -19.96 2.98 -2.53
CA GLN A 179 -21.06 3.94 -2.66
C GLN A 179 -20.60 5.21 -3.38
N ARG A 180 -19.46 5.78 -2.95
CA ARG A 180 -18.91 7.00 -3.54
C ARG A 180 -18.42 6.79 -4.97
N ALA A 181 -17.83 5.65 -5.28
CA ALA A 181 -17.45 5.29 -6.65
C ALA A 181 -18.67 5.25 -7.58
N ARG A 182 -19.81 4.68 -7.13
CA ARG A 182 -21.08 4.72 -7.89
C ARG A 182 -21.57 6.15 -8.10
N GLN A 183 -21.57 6.98 -7.07
CA GLN A 183 -22.02 8.37 -7.13
C GLN A 183 -21.15 9.21 -8.07
N ALA A 184 -19.84 8.94 -8.10
CA ALA A 184 -18.87 9.59 -8.99
C ALA A 184 -18.88 9.02 -10.44
N GLY A 185 -19.73 8.03 -10.72
CA GLY A 185 -19.82 7.40 -12.05
C GLY A 185 -18.55 6.66 -12.45
N LEU A 186 -17.76 6.18 -11.49
CA LEU A 186 -16.56 5.40 -11.77
C LEU A 186 -16.91 3.99 -12.22
N GLN A 187 -16.22 3.52 -13.27
CA GLN A 187 -16.19 2.10 -13.62
C GLN A 187 -14.99 1.48 -12.89
N TRP A 188 -15.23 0.53 -11.98
CA TRP A 188 -14.13 -0.05 -11.21
C TRP A 188 -14.11 -1.58 -11.26
N ALA A 189 -12.98 -2.15 -10.90
CA ALA A 189 -12.80 -3.56 -10.62
C ALA A 189 -12.48 -3.77 -9.14
N GLU A 190 -12.85 -4.90 -8.60
CA GLU A 190 -12.39 -5.38 -7.30
C GLU A 190 -11.68 -6.71 -7.50
N LEU A 191 -10.48 -6.83 -6.94
CA LEU A 191 -9.77 -8.10 -6.84
C LEU A 191 -10.17 -8.83 -5.54
N PRO A 192 -9.81 -10.10 -5.39
CA PRO A 192 -10.10 -10.83 -4.15
C PRO A 192 -9.59 -10.11 -2.91
N ALA A 193 -10.39 -10.14 -1.83
CA ALA A 193 -10.00 -9.54 -0.57
C ALA A 193 -8.79 -10.26 0.05
N LEU A 194 -7.93 -9.50 0.72
CA LEU A 194 -6.72 -9.99 1.37
C LEU A 194 -6.79 -9.75 2.88
N ALA A 195 -6.14 -10.64 3.63
CA ALA A 195 -5.89 -10.40 5.04
C ALA A 195 -4.79 -9.32 5.20
N ASP A 196 -5.02 -8.39 6.07
CA ASP A 196 -4.03 -7.47 6.63
C ASP A 196 -3.59 -7.94 8.01
N ILE A 197 -2.42 -7.55 8.44
CA ILE A 197 -1.83 -7.97 9.71
C ILE A 197 -1.83 -6.77 10.67
N ASP A 198 -2.89 -6.60 11.44
CA ASP A 198 -3.02 -5.45 12.36
C ASP A 198 -3.32 -5.85 13.81
N GLU A 199 -3.97 -6.98 14.05
CA GLU A 199 -4.33 -7.49 15.36
C GLU A 199 -3.72 -8.88 15.63
N PRO A 200 -3.62 -9.35 16.90
CA PRO A 200 -3.05 -10.65 17.21
C PRO A 200 -3.70 -11.83 16.48
N ALA A 201 -5.00 -11.76 16.19
CA ALA A 201 -5.71 -12.79 15.45
C ALA A 201 -5.22 -12.92 13.99
N ASP A 202 -4.70 -11.84 13.41
CA ASP A 202 -4.26 -11.81 12.01
C ASP A 202 -2.92 -12.52 11.81
N LEU A 203 -2.17 -12.79 12.88
CA LEU A 203 -0.87 -13.45 12.80
C LEU A 203 -0.93 -14.84 12.14
N VAL A 204 -2.10 -15.47 12.10
CA VAL A 204 -2.33 -16.74 11.40
C VAL A 204 -2.23 -16.60 9.88
N HIS A 205 -2.37 -15.39 9.35
CA HIS A 205 -2.30 -15.06 7.92
C HIS A 205 -0.88 -14.69 7.46
N LEU A 206 0.11 -14.70 8.37
CA LEU A 206 1.49 -14.48 7.97
C LEU A 206 1.99 -15.59 7.04
N PRO A 207 2.81 -15.27 6.04
CA PRO A 207 3.42 -16.27 5.18
C PRO A 207 4.19 -17.31 6.00
N SER A 208 4.11 -18.58 5.57
CA SER A 208 4.85 -19.66 6.23
C SER A 208 6.36 -19.37 6.25
N GLY A 209 6.99 -19.60 7.40
CA GLY A 209 8.42 -19.35 7.60
C GLY A 209 8.78 -17.92 8.07
N TRP A 210 7.81 -17.05 8.29
CA TRP A 210 8.07 -15.78 8.96
C TRP A 210 8.32 -16.02 10.46
N VAL A 211 9.49 -15.61 10.92
CA VAL A 211 9.91 -15.79 12.32
C VAL A 211 9.52 -14.55 13.10
N LEU A 212 8.60 -14.70 14.05
CA LEU A 212 8.19 -13.66 15.00
C LEU A 212 9.08 -13.76 16.28
N VAL A 213 10.41 -13.51 16.15
CA VAL A 213 11.33 -13.56 17.28
C VAL A 213 11.82 -12.18 17.64
#